data_af5e7f2495b396225bbbfc731cc26e2c
#
_entry.id   af5e7f2495b396225bbbfc731cc26e2c
#
_cell.length_a   1.000
_cell.length_b   1.000
_cell.length_c   1.000
_cell.angle_alpha   90.00
_cell.angle_beta   90.00
_cell.angle_gamma   90.00
#
_symmetry.space_group_name_H-M   'P 1'
#
loop_
_entity.id
_entity.type
_entity.pdbx_description
1 polymer ?
#
loop_
_entity_poly.entity_id
_entity_poly.type
_entity_poly.pdbx_seq_one_letter_code
_entity_poly.pdbx_strand_id
1 'polypeptide(L)'
;MPRRIASPSASPKSRVRGKKPSPAAPRAARPAHVAAGRLPSPWPQAQALFPPLHADARRALERLPEALHEVWPLNAAHRRSLPEDVAALSRLLTIERRDLRRPYWSSPAFVSAYLYYFLPWNLLRLTRLLAALPLPDPRDLAPQGGEALLLDAGSGPLSLPLALWLARPQWREAPVRVLALDSAAQPLELGKALFAAWGARMGWQTWPVRTVRGPLESLARQAAPLLSGKEGAQGRPWLITAANVLNELRPERKSAGGRRAWDEEPEGGGEGAEAAARGPLNERLERVLDAFAPLLFRHDGTMPDNAPAGGSASPALLFVEPGTRLGGAAVMRLRELALEGGLAALAPCPHSGACPLLAGQGGRTWCHFTFDSGDAPDWLLRLSTEAGLTKNGLSLAPLLLGAMPEDAPAAAAGREETLAARVLSAPFAVSGLTGRARYACTAQGLALLENAEALASGDQLPVRLPPDAPRDAKSRARVIRGPGAPGSAKP
;
A
#
# COMPACT_ATOMS: atom_id res chain seq x y z
N MET A 1 -6.28 -80.55 -0.94
CA MET A 1 -5.51 -80.31 0.27
C MET A 1 -4.59 -79.10 0.02
N PRO A 2 -4.90 -77.92 0.58
CA PRO A 2 -4.03 -76.78 0.45
C PRO A 2 -3.12 -76.62 1.66
N ARG A 3 -1.85 -76.28 1.42
CA ARG A 3 -0.80 -76.02 2.40
C ARG A 3 -1.04 -74.76 3.16
N ARG A 4 -0.97 -74.80 4.48
CA ARG A 4 -0.94 -73.68 5.40
C ARG A 4 0.39 -72.92 5.29
N ILE A 5 0.34 -71.59 5.14
CA ILE A 5 1.48 -70.69 5.26
C ILE A 5 1.37 -70.00 6.63
N ALA A 6 2.46 -70.06 7.39
CA ALA A 6 2.59 -69.52 8.75
C ALA A 6 2.70 -68.00 8.75
N SER A 7 2.08 -67.36 9.73
CA SER A 7 2.19 -65.94 10.04
C SER A 7 3.48 -65.63 10.82
N PRO A 8 4.20 -64.49 10.58
CA PRO A 8 5.32 -64.09 11.42
C PRO A 8 4.86 -63.32 12.67
N SER A 9 5.58 -63.58 13.76
CA SER A 9 5.39 -63.11 15.10
C SER A 9 5.59 -61.57 15.23
N ALA A 10 4.74 -60.96 16.08
CA ALA A 10 4.79 -59.54 16.45
C ALA A 10 5.90 -59.27 17.46
N SER A 11 6.76 -58.31 17.20
CA SER A 11 7.75 -57.73 18.14
C SER A 11 7.06 -56.68 19.07
N PRO A 12 7.52 -56.55 20.33
CA PRO A 12 6.86 -55.71 21.32
C PRO A 12 7.18 -54.22 21.10
N LYS A 13 6.12 -53.38 21.11
CA LYS A 13 6.22 -51.92 21.07
C LYS A 13 6.78 -51.38 22.38
N SER A 14 7.91 -50.70 22.31
CA SER A 14 8.49 -49.93 23.44
C SER A 14 7.61 -48.72 23.73
N ARG A 15 7.13 -48.63 24.98
CA ARG A 15 6.42 -47.44 25.52
C ARG A 15 7.40 -46.28 25.69
N VAL A 16 7.31 -45.27 24.83
CA VAL A 16 7.96 -43.97 25.06
C VAL A 16 7.21 -43.26 26.19
N ARG A 17 7.88 -43.09 27.34
CA ARG A 17 7.38 -42.24 28.45
C ARG A 17 7.30 -40.80 27.99
N GLY A 18 6.09 -40.22 27.93
CA GLY A 18 5.85 -38.81 27.71
C GLY A 18 6.51 -37.96 28.81
N LYS A 19 7.43 -37.07 28.40
CA LYS A 19 7.93 -36.00 29.27
C LYS A 19 6.80 -35.01 29.50
N LYS A 20 6.45 -34.75 30.78
CA LYS A 20 5.57 -33.64 31.19
C LYS A 20 6.20 -32.34 30.71
N PRO A 21 5.42 -31.39 30.17
CA PRO A 21 5.94 -30.06 29.82
C PRO A 21 6.37 -29.33 31.11
N SER A 22 7.59 -28.81 31.10
CA SER A 22 8.09 -27.90 32.13
C SER A 22 7.23 -26.62 32.17
N PRO A 23 6.99 -26.05 33.36
CA PRO A 23 6.30 -24.77 33.48
C PRO A 23 7.08 -23.69 32.71
N ALA A 24 6.37 -22.92 31.88
CA ALA A 24 6.93 -21.82 31.10
C ALA A 24 7.58 -20.78 32.04
N ALA A 25 8.81 -20.40 31.74
CA ALA A 25 9.49 -19.32 32.43
C ALA A 25 8.69 -18.01 32.33
N PRO A 26 8.69 -17.14 33.37
CA PRO A 26 7.99 -15.88 33.31
C PRO A 26 8.55 -15.03 32.17
N ARG A 27 7.63 -14.61 31.30
CA ARG A 27 7.89 -13.77 30.12
C ARG A 27 8.54 -12.46 30.57
N ALA A 28 9.78 -12.21 30.18
CA ALA A 28 10.42 -10.93 30.39
C ALA A 28 9.50 -9.82 29.82
N ALA A 29 9.17 -8.82 30.65
CA ALA A 29 8.44 -7.65 30.22
C ALA A 29 9.18 -7.03 29.02
N ARG A 30 8.48 -6.82 27.92
CA ARG A 30 9.00 -6.06 26.78
C ARG A 30 9.48 -4.72 27.31
N PRO A 31 10.71 -4.26 27.00
CA PRO A 31 11.08 -2.89 27.30
C PRO A 31 10.01 -1.98 26.69
N ALA A 32 9.47 -1.06 27.48
CA ALA A 32 8.62 0.00 26.99
C ALA A 32 9.30 0.57 25.73
N HIS A 33 8.58 0.65 24.60
CA HIS A 33 9.06 1.32 23.42
C HIS A 33 9.30 2.79 23.81
N VAL A 34 10.46 3.07 24.35
CA VAL A 34 11.07 4.39 24.29
C VAL A 34 11.15 4.66 22.80
N ALA A 35 10.47 5.70 22.32
CA ALA A 35 10.67 6.22 20.98
C ALA A 35 12.19 6.31 20.80
N ALA A 36 12.74 5.36 20.04
CA ALA A 36 14.19 5.31 19.83
C ALA A 36 14.56 6.67 19.25
N GLY A 37 15.23 7.50 20.04
CA GLY A 37 15.67 8.79 19.58
C GLY A 37 16.37 8.56 18.25
N ARG A 38 15.93 9.28 17.19
CA ARG A 38 16.57 9.16 15.88
C ARG A 38 18.06 9.32 16.11
N LEU A 39 18.85 8.38 15.60
CA LEU A 39 20.30 8.50 15.58
C LEU A 39 20.67 9.87 14.98
N PRO A 40 21.70 10.57 15.50
CA PRO A 40 22.15 11.80 14.89
C PRO A 40 22.43 11.54 13.40
N SER A 41 21.76 12.30 12.55
CA SER A 41 21.86 12.15 11.09
C SER A 41 22.71 13.28 10.53
N PRO A 42 23.68 13.00 9.67
CA PRO A 42 24.37 14.06 8.93
C PRO A 42 23.46 14.68 7.84
N TRP A 43 22.32 14.06 7.55
CA TRP A 43 21.39 14.50 6.52
C TRP A 43 20.41 15.55 7.04
N PRO A 44 19.90 16.45 6.18
CA PRO A 44 18.86 17.42 6.53
C PRO A 44 17.62 16.74 7.10
N GLN A 45 16.78 17.51 7.77
CA GLN A 45 15.49 17.01 8.26
C GLN A 45 14.67 16.45 7.10
N ALA A 46 14.29 15.18 7.22
CA ALA A 46 13.53 14.48 6.22
C ALA A 46 12.02 14.50 6.54
N GLN A 47 11.20 14.59 5.50
CA GLN A 47 9.76 14.40 5.58
C GLN A 47 9.42 12.91 5.48
N ALA A 48 8.86 12.35 6.55
CA ALA A 48 8.50 10.93 6.60
C ALA A 48 7.25 10.63 5.77
N LEU A 49 7.30 9.56 4.95
CA LEU A 49 6.12 9.03 4.24
C LEU A 49 5.20 8.22 5.17
N PHE A 50 5.76 7.66 6.24
CA PHE A 50 5.01 6.85 7.22
C PHE A 50 5.25 7.38 8.63
N PRO A 51 4.70 8.55 8.99
CA PRO A 51 4.80 9.04 10.35
C PRO A 51 4.16 8.04 11.32
N PRO A 52 4.56 8.02 12.59
CA PRO A 52 3.86 7.25 13.63
C PRO A 52 2.38 7.62 13.69
N LEU A 53 1.53 6.67 14.09
CA LEU A 53 0.12 6.97 14.32
C LEU A 53 -0.05 8.04 15.40
N HIS A 54 -0.94 8.98 15.17
CA HIS A 54 -1.35 9.89 16.24
C HIS A 54 -2.19 9.14 17.29
N ALA A 55 -2.30 9.73 18.50
CA ALA A 55 -2.89 9.08 19.66
C ALA A 55 -4.32 8.57 19.42
N ASP A 56 -5.14 9.35 18.70
CA ASP A 56 -6.53 8.96 18.39
C ASP A 56 -6.61 7.71 17.53
N ALA A 57 -5.82 7.65 16.44
CA ALA A 57 -5.81 6.49 15.56
C ALA A 57 -5.31 5.22 16.29
N ARG A 58 -4.29 5.38 17.13
CA ARG A 58 -3.81 4.26 17.98
C ARG A 58 -4.90 3.77 18.92
N ARG A 59 -5.55 4.66 19.67
CA ARG A 59 -6.66 4.34 20.56
C ARG A 59 -7.82 3.67 19.81
N ALA A 60 -8.15 4.16 18.62
CA ALA A 60 -9.21 3.58 17.80
C ALA A 60 -8.87 2.15 17.37
N LEU A 61 -7.63 1.89 16.91
CA LEU A 61 -7.19 0.55 16.53
C LEU A 61 -7.13 -0.42 17.72
N GLU A 62 -6.80 0.05 18.92
CA GLU A 62 -6.85 -0.77 20.14
C GLU A 62 -8.29 -1.22 20.45
N ARG A 63 -9.29 -0.37 20.19
CA ARG A 63 -10.71 -0.64 20.42
C ARG A 63 -11.44 -1.25 19.23
N LEU A 64 -10.78 -1.45 18.12
CA LEU A 64 -11.38 -2.05 16.92
C LEU A 64 -12.05 -3.42 17.17
N PRO A 65 -11.49 -4.35 18.00
CA PRO A 65 -12.16 -5.62 18.29
C PRO A 65 -13.56 -5.47 18.89
N GLU A 66 -13.82 -4.40 19.63
CA GLU A 66 -15.14 -4.13 20.23
C GLU A 66 -16.17 -3.79 19.14
N ALA A 67 -15.79 -2.95 18.14
CA ALA A 67 -16.64 -2.63 17.01
C ALA A 67 -16.82 -3.83 16.06
N LEU A 68 -15.77 -4.61 15.84
CA LEU A 68 -15.86 -5.85 15.08
C LEU A 68 -16.79 -6.87 15.72
N HIS A 69 -16.76 -6.99 17.06
CA HIS A 69 -17.65 -7.91 17.78
C HIS A 69 -19.13 -7.51 17.67
N GLU A 70 -19.42 -6.23 17.55
CA GLU A 70 -20.79 -5.74 17.35
C GLU A 70 -21.33 -6.09 15.95
N VAL A 71 -20.49 -6.00 14.92
CA VAL A 71 -20.88 -6.21 13.52
C VAL A 71 -20.75 -7.68 13.10
N TRP A 72 -19.73 -8.37 13.58
CA TRP A 72 -19.40 -9.74 13.26
C TRP A 72 -18.90 -10.50 14.49
N PRO A 73 -19.82 -10.90 15.40
CA PRO A 73 -19.45 -11.59 16.64
C PRO A 73 -18.87 -12.97 16.35
N LEU A 74 -17.74 -13.28 17.00
CA LEU A 74 -17.15 -14.61 16.96
C LEU A 74 -17.76 -15.47 18.08
N ASN A 75 -18.33 -16.61 17.73
CA ASN A 75 -18.67 -17.64 18.72
C ASN A 75 -17.40 -18.31 19.27
N ALA A 76 -17.54 -19.14 20.32
CA ALA A 76 -16.40 -19.77 20.98
C ALA A 76 -15.58 -20.69 20.05
N ALA A 77 -16.22 -21.35 19.08
CA ALA A 77 -15.54 -22.21 18.11
C ALA A 77 -14.73 -21.37 17.13
N HIS A 78 -15.34 -20.38 16.48
CA HIS A 78 -14.66 -19.47 15.53
C HIS A 78 -13.52 -18.68 16.20
N ARG A 79 -13.64 -18.33 17.49
CA ARG A 79 -12.56 -17.65 18.21
C ARG A 79 -11.36 -18.57 18.41
N ARG A 80 -11.58 -19.86 18.64
CA ARG A 80 -10.49 -20.83 18.79
C ARG A 80 -9.80 -21.16 17.46
N SER A 81 -10.56 -21.26 16.37
CA SER A 81 -10.01 -21.56 15.03
C SER A 81 -9.45 -20.35 14.31
N LEU A 82 -9.65 -19.13 14.82
CA LEU A 82 -9.26 -17.90 14.13
C LEU A 82 -7.78 -17.87 13.71
N PRO A 83 -6.79 -18.29 14.52
CA PRO A 83 -5.39 -18.29 14.09
C PRO A 83 -5.13 -19.24 12.90
N GLU A 84 -5.73 -20.43 12.88
CA GLU A 84 -5.63 -21.37 11.76
C GLU A 84 -6.32 -20.84 10.51
N ASP A 85 -7.50 -20.22 10.65
CA ASP A 85 -8.26 -19.62 9.55
C ASP A 85 -7.47 -18.44 8.94
N VAL A 86 -6.80 -17.62 9.77
CA VAL A 86 -5.90 -16.56 9.34
C VAL A 86 -4.71 -17.12 8.56
N ALA A 87 -4.06 -18.18 9.06
CA ALA A 87 -2.96 -18.82 8.35
C ALA A 87 -3.40 -19.44 7.02
N ALA A 88 -4.58 -20.07 6.98
CA ALA A 88 -5.16 -20.64 5.78
C ALA A 88 -5.48 -19.56 4.74
N LEU A 89 -6.15 -18.47 5.14
CA LEU A 89 -6.46 -17.37 4.25
C LEU A 89 -5.18 -16.67 3.74
N SER A 90 -4.14 -16.56 4.58
CA SER A 90 -2.84 -16.01 4.17
C SER A 90 -2.21 -16.82 3.05
N ARG A 91 -2.19 -18.16 3.17
CA ARG A 91 -1.68 -19.03 2.08
C ARG A 91 -2.50 -18.85 0.81
N LEU A 92 -3.83 -18.83 0.93
CA LEU A 92 -4.74 -18.66 -0.19
C LEU A 92 -4.54 -17.33 -0.93
N LEU A 93 -4.29 -16.24 -0.21
CA LEU A 93 -4.07 -14.91 -0.80
C LEU A 93 -2.66 -14.71 -1.36
N THR A 94 -1.68 -15.51 -0.97
CA THR A 94 -0.27 -15.38 -1.39
C THR A 94 0.18 -16.48 -2.33
N ILE A 95 0.16 -17.73 -1.89
CA ILE A 95 0.75 -18.88 -2.59
C ILE A 95 -0.29 -19.59 -3.47
N GLU A 96 -1.47 -19.84 -2.90
CA GLU A 96 -2.54 -20.67 -3.50
C GLU A 96 -3.60 -19.82 -4.21
N ARG A 97 -3.30 -18.59 -4.56
CA ARG A 97 -4.27 -17.65 -5.16
C ARG A 97 -4.90 -18.18 -6.46
N ARG A 98 -4.23 -19.09 -7.16
CA ARG A 98 -4.73 -19.77 -8.36
C ARG A 98 -5.85 -20.76 -8.08
N ASP A 99 -5.90 -21.28 -6.86
CA ASP A 99 -6.86 -22.33 -6.44
C ASP A 99 -8.16 -21.73 -5.92
N LEU A 100 -8.27 -20.40 -5.87
CA LEU A 100 -9.50 -19.67 -5.51
C LEU A 100 -10.62 -19.95 -6.54
N ARG A 101 -11.35 -21.06 -6.34
CA ARG A 101 -12.53 -21.41 -7.15
C ARG A 101 -13.77 -20.60 -6.77
N ARG A 102 -13.85 -20.12 -5.52
CA ARG A 102 -14.94 -19.29 -4.98
C ARG A 102 -14.37 -18.07 -4.28
N PRO A 103 -15.09 -16.93 -4.26
CA PRO A 103 -14.68 -15.79 -3.47
C PRO A 103 -14.50 -16.20 -2.00
N TYR A 104 -13.39 -15.82 -1.38
CA TYR A 104 -13.11 -16.13 0.04
C TYR A 104 -14.16 -15.52 0.97
N TRP A 105 -14.85 -14.47 0.54
CA TRP A 105 -15.98 -13.87 1.25
C TRP A 105 -17.17 -14.82 1.45
N SER A 106 -17.27 -15.91 0.70
CA SER A 106 -18.34 -16.90 0.89
C SER A 106 -18.14 -17.83 2.09
N SER A 107 -16.98 -17.78 2.75
CA SER A 107 -16.66 -18.58 3.93
C SER A 107 -16.69 -17.73 5.20
N PRO A 108 -17.57 -17.99 6.19
CA PRO A 108 -17.59 -17.26 7.45
C PRO A 108 -16.25 -17.28 8.19
N ALA A 109 -15.49 -18.36 8.12
CA ALA A 109 -14.15 -18.48 8.69
C ALA A 109 -13.19 -17.49 8.05
N PHE A 110 -13.19 -17.37 6.71
CA PHE A 110 -12.34 -16.43 6.00
C PHE A 110 -12.80 -14.97 6.14
N VAL A 111 -14.12 -14.73 6.26
CA VAL A 111 -14.63 -13.39 6.64
C VAL A 111 -14.08 -12.98 8.01
N SER A 112 -14.15 -13.88 9.01
CA SER A 112 -13.60 -13.65 10.33
C SER A 112 -12.08 -13.39 10.27
N ALA A 113 -11.34 -14.23 9.56
CA ALA A 113 -9.90 -14.08 9.38
C ALA A 113 -9.55 -12.74 8.72
N TYR A 114 -10.32 -12.32 7.71
CA TYR A 114 -10.09 -11.03 7.05
C TYR A 114 -10.36 -9.86 7.99
N LEU A 115 -11.53 -9.82 8.64
CA LEU A 115 -11.94 -8.72 9.50
C LEU A 115 -11.06 -8.57 10.75
N TYR A 116 -10.64 -9.67 11.37
CA TYR A 116 -9.85 -9.62 12.62
C TYR A 116 -8.33 -9.60 12.39
N TYR A 117 -7.84 -9.85 11.16
CA TYR A 117 -6.42 -9.86 10.87
C TYR A 117 -6.02 -8.97 9.69
N PHE A 118 -6.54 -9.21 8.49
CA PHE A 118 -6.09 -8.48 7.30
C PHE A 118 -6.54 -7.03 7.30
N LEU A 119 -7.80 -6.76 7.66
CA LEU A 119 -8.33 -5.42 7.78
C LEU A 119 -7.52 -4.56 8.77
N PRO A 120 -7.27 -4.96 10.03
CA PRO A 120 -6.47 -4.17 10.97
C PRO A 120 -5.06 -3.86 10.48
N TRP A 121 -4.38 -4.83 9.85
CA TRP A 121 -3.07 -4.60 9.24
C TRP A 121 -3.14 -3.63 8.06
N ASN A 122 -4.19 -3.69 7.25
CA ASN A 122 -4.43 -2.73 6.17
C ASN A 122 -4.70 -1.33 6.73
N LEU A 123 -5.54 -1.22 7.75
CA LEU A 123 -5.82 0.05 8.43
C LEU A 123 -4.54 0.69 8.97
N LEU A 124 -3.70 -0.08 9.68
CA LEU A 124 -2.43 0.42 10.20
C LEU A 124 -1.52 0.98 9.08
N ARG A 125 -1.37 0.21 7.98
CA ARG A 125 -0.52 0.61 6.85
C ARG A 125 -1.04 1.86 6.16
N LEU A 126 -2.33 1.85 5.83
CA LEU A 126 -2.97 2.93 5.08
C LEU A 126 -3.07 4.22 5.91
N THR A 127 -3.38 4.12 7.21
CA THR A 127 -3.46 5.30 8.10
C THR A 127 -2.13 6.04 8.17
N ARG A 128 -1.00 5.34 8.32
CA ARG A 128 0.33 5.97 8.32
C ARG A 128 0.65 6.65 6.99
N LEU A 129 0.36 5.98 5.88
CA LEU A 129 0.54 6.55 4.54
C LEU A 129 -0.34 7.80 4.33
N LEU A 130 -1.63 7.68 4.57
CA LEU A 130 -2.62 8.75 4.32
C LEU A 130 -2.40 9.97 5.21
N ALA A 131 -1.77 9.82 6.37
CA ALA A 131 -1.39 10.94 7.22
C ALA A 131 -0.34 11.86 6.58
N ALA A 132 0.53 11.33 5.70
CA ALA A 132 1.64 12.06 5.09
C ALA A 132 1.40 12.48 3.63
N LEU A 133 0.47 11.85 2.92
CA LEU A 133 0.23 12.19 1.52
C LEU A 133 -0.26 13.63 1.35
N PRO A 134 0.16 14.35 0.30
CA PRO A 134 -0.31 15.71 -0.01
C PRO A 134 -1.71 15.64 -0.65
N LEU A 135 -2.70 15.22 0.13
CA LEU A 135 -4.09 15.19 -0.30
C LEU A 135 -4.71 16.58 -0.13
N PRO A 136 -5.52 17.05 -1.09
CA PRO A 136 -6.24 18.31 -0.95
C PRO A 136 -7.23 18.24 0.22
N ASP A 137 -7.57 19.37 0.83
CA ASP A 137 -8.62 19.41 1.84
C ASP A 137 -9.99 19.19 1.17
N PRO A 138 -10.82 18.28 1.69
CA PRO A 138 -12.15 18.05 1.10
C PRO A 138 -13.04 19.29 1.11
N ARG A 139 -12.81 20.24 2.00
CA ARG A 139 -13.58 21.49 2.07
C ARG A 139 -13.29 22.41 0.89
N ASP A 140 -12.07 22.36 0.34
CA ASP A 140 -11.67 23.17 -0.81
C ASP A 140 -12.28 22.68 -2.13
N LEU A 141 -12.73 21.42 -2.16
CA LEU A 141 -13.31 20.76 -3.33
C LEU A 141 -14.81 20.49 -3.21
N ALA A 142 -15.38 20.66 -2.02
CA ALA A 142 -16.82 20.58 -1.85
C ALA A 142 -17.47 21.78 -2.57
N PRO A 143 -18.43 21.54 -3.48
CA PRO A 143 -19.20 22.64 -4.06
C PRO A 143 -19.90 23.42 -2.93
N GLN A 144 -20.22 24.69 -3.18
CA GLN A 144 -20.89 25.53 -2.17
C GLN A 144 -22.16 24.84 -1.64
N GLY A 145 -22.15 24.49 -0.35
CA GLY A 145 -23.23 23.74 0.31
C GLY A 145 -23.37 22.28 -0.08
N GLY A 146 -22.39 21.71 -0.83
CA GLY A 146 -22.35 20.31 -1.23
C GLY A 146 -21.32 19.48 -0.46
N GLU A 147 -21.12 18.24 -0.91
CA GLU A 147 -20.22 17.26 -0.31
C GLU A 147 -19.05 16.94 -1.25
N ALA A 148 -17.86 16.79 -0.69
CA ALA A 148 -16.71 16.24 -1.41
C ALA A 148 -16.89 14.73 -1.62
N LEU A 149 -16.79 14.24 -2.84
CA LEU A 149 -17.04 12.84 -3.17
C LEU A 149 -15.74 12.01 -3.16
N LEU A 150 -15.66 11.07 -2.24
CA LEU A 150 -14.63 10.01 -2.21
C LEU A 150 -15.16 8.79 -2.98
N LEU A 151 -14.47 8.41 -4.06
CA LEU A 151 -14.75 7.19 -4.81
C LEU A 151 -13.73 6.12 -4.46
N ASP A 152 -14.16 4.99 -3.91
CA ASP A 152 -13.26 3.89 -3.51
C ASP A 152 -13.57 2.63 -4.32
N ALA A 153 -12.65 2.26 -5.20
CA ALA A 153 -12.76 1.12 -6.10
C ALA A 153 -12.07 -0.12 -5.54
N GLY A 154 -12.77 -1.27 -5.52
CA GLY A 154 -12.29 -2.46 -4.83
C GLY A 154 -12.25 -2.26 -3.32
N SER A 155 -13.25 -1.59 -2.80
CA SER A 155 -13.29 -1.08 -1.42
C SER A 155 -13.20 -2.17 -0.36
N GLY A 156 -13.62 -3.40 -0.69
CA GLY A 156 -13.73 -4.47 0.29
C GLY A 156 -14.55 -4.02 1.50
N PRO A 157 -14.08 -4.23 2.74
CA PRO A 157 -14.74 -3.72 3.95
C PRO A 157 -14.37 -2.26 4.27
N LEU A 158 -14.34 -1.39 3.27
CA LEU A 158 -14.03 0.04 3.38
C LEU A 158 -12.62 0.33 3.95
N SER A 159 -11.64 -0.49 3.61
CA SER A 159 -10.30 -0.39 4.22
C SER A 159 -9.66 0.99 4.05
N LEU A 160 -9.77 1.60 2.87
CA LEU A 160 -9.16 2.88 2.59
C LEU A 160 -9.98 4.06 3.15
N PRO A 161 -11.31 4.14 3.00
CA PRO A 161 -12.13 5.17 3.66
C PRO A 161 -11.95 5.18 5.18
N LEU A 162 -11.95 4.02 5.84
CA LEU A 162 -11.71 3.90 7.28
C LEU A 162 -10.32 4.40 7.68
N ALA A 163 -9.30 4.03 6.90
CA ALA A 163 -7.93 4.47 7.17
C ALA A 163 -7.77 5.99 6.97
N LEU A 164 -8.43 6.58 5.98
CA LEU A 164 -8.43 8.02 5.76
C LEU A 164 -9.11 8.78 6.91
N TRP A 165 -10.25 8.29 7.37
CA TRP A 165 -10.97 8.83 8.51
C TRP A 165 -10.15 8.75 9.82
N LEU A 166 -9.33 7.70 9.98
CA LEU A 166 -8.37 7.60 11.08
C LEU A 166 -7.18 8.54 10.91
N ALA A 167 -6.65 8.67 9.69
CA ALA A 167 -5.44 9.43 9.39
C ALA A 167 -5.63 10.94 9.51
N ARG A 168 -6.85 11.43 9.24
CA ARG A 168 -7.17 12.86 9.12
C ARG A 168 -8.31 13.25 10.07
N PRO A 169 -8.06 13.33 11.38
CA PRO A 169 -9.11 13.67 12.37
C PRO A 169 -9.81 14.98 12.05
N GLN A 170 -9.11 15.97 11.47
CA GLN A 170 -9.68 17.25 11.07
C GLN A 170 -10.71 17.15 9.93
N TRP A 171 -10.77 16.02 9.21
CA TRP A 171 -11.72 15.80 8.12
C TRP A 171 -12.97 15.01 8.53
N ARG A 172 -13.04 14.54 9.78
CA ARG A 172 -14.19 13.76 10.26
C ARG A 172 -15.50 14.54 10.14
N GLU A 173 -15.45 15.85 10.38
CA GLU A 173 -16.57 16.76 10.29
C GLU A 173 -16.68 17.46 8.92
N ALA A 174 -15.78 17.17 7.99
CA ALA A 174 -15.88 17.72 6.65
C ALA A 174 -17.06 17.09 5.89
N PRO A 175 -17.68 17.83 4.97
CA PRO A 175 -18.80 17.33 4.18
C PRO A 175 -18.31 16.36 3.10
N VAL A 176 -17.97 15.14 3.50
CA VAL A 176 -17.51 14.06 2.63
C VAL A 176 -18.60 13.02 2.48
N ARG A 177 -18.82 12.56 1.25
CA ARG A 177 -19.65 11.40 0.93
C ARG A 177 -18.76 10.31 0.29
N VAL A 178 -18.95 9.06 0.68
CA VAL A 178 -18.21 7.92 0.13
C VAL A 178 -19.10 7.13 -0.81
N LEU A 179 -18.62 6.87 -2.03
CA LEU A 179 -19.11 5.82 -2.91
C LEU A 179 -18.11 4.67 -2.92
N ALA A 180 -18.47 3.56 -2.28
CA ALA A 180 -17.67 2.35 -2.18
C ALA A 180 -18.16 1.31 -3.18
N LEU A 181 -17.29 0.89 -4.10
CA LEU A 181 -17.59 -0.12 -5.12
C LEU A 181 -16.72 -1.35 -4.94
N ASP A 182 -17.34 -2.53 -4.98
CA ASP A 182 -16.65 -3.83 -4.97
C ASP A 182 -17.45 -4.87 -5.76
N SER A 183 -16.79 -5.91 -6.24
CA SER A 183 -17.42 -7.05 -6.92
C SER A 183 -18.26 -7.91 -5.96
N ALA A 184 -17.96 -7.89 -4.67
CA ALA A 184 -18.65 -8.60 -3.60
C ALA A 184 -19.48 -7.64 -2.73
N ALA A 185 -20.75 -7.93 -2.52
CA ALA A 185 -21.63 -7.09 -1.69
C ALA A 185 -21.36 -7.25 -0.19
N GLN A 186 -21.04 -8.46 0.26
CA GLN A 186 -20.88 -8.74 1.70
C GLN A 186 -19.81 -7.90 2.38
N PRO A 187 -18.56 -7.75 1.88
CA PRO A 187 -17.56 -6.92 2.51
C PRO A 187 -17.97 -5.44 2.55
N LEU A 188 -18.66 -4.94 1.52
CA LEU A 188 -19.17 -3.58 1.50
C LEU A 188 -20.13 -3.30 2.66
N GLU A 189 -21.12 -4.19 2.87
CA GLU A 189 -22.11 -4.05 3.93
C GLU A 189 -21.47 -4.20 5.32
N LEU A 190 -20.53 -5.13 5.48
CA LEU A 190 -19.77 -5.29 6.72
C LEU A 190 -18.92 -4.04 7.02
N GLY A 191 -18.26 -3.48 6.01
CA GLY A 191 -17.46 -2.26 6.15
C GLY A 191 -18.31 -1.06 6.53
N LYS A 192 -19.49 -0.90 5.90
CA LYS A 192 -20.45 0.16 6.23
C LYS A 192 -20.97 0.04 7.67
N ALA A 193 -21.36 -1.16 8.08
CA ALA A 193 -21.79 -1.43 9.44
C ALA A 193 -20.67 -1.17 10.47
N LEU A 194 -19.43 -1.61 10.14
CA LEU A 194 -18.26 -1.37 10.98
C LEU A 194 -17.96 0.12 11.12
N PHE A 195 -18.05 0.89 10.04
CA PHE A 195 -17.80 2.33 10.08
C PHE A 195 -18.78 3.02 11.04
N ALA A 196 -20.08 2.71 10.94
CA ALA A 196 -21.09 3.26 11.84
C ALA A 196 -20.87 2.86 13.31
N ALA A 197 -20.67 1.57 13.58
CA ALA A 197 -20.43 1.05 14.92
C ALA A 197 -19.16 1.61 15.55
N TRP A 198 -18.09 1.72 14.77
CA TRP A 198 -16.81 2.24 15.24
C TRP A 198 -16.88 3.74 15.52
N GLY A 199 -17.51 4.53 14.64
CA GLY A 199 -17.77 5.95 14.87
C GLY A 199 -18.56 6.20 16.14
N ALA A 200 -19.66 5.46 16.34
CA ALA A 200 -20.48 5.56 17.55
C ALA A 200 -19.67 5.24 18.83
N ARG A 201 -18.85 4.17 18.83
CA ARG A 201 -18.00 3.80 19.96
C ARG A 201 -16.91 4.82 20.29
N MET A 202 -16.41 5.50 19.27
CA MET A 202 -15.40 6.53 19.45
C MET A 202 -15.99 7.91 19.76
N GLY A 203 -17.29 8.10 19.56
CA GLY A 203 -17.96 9.40 19.63
C GLY A 203 -17.52 10.33 18.49
N TRP A 204 -17.19 9.76 17.33
CA TRP A 204 -16.70 10.51 16.15
C TRP A 204 -17.72 10.48 15.02
N GLN A 205 -17.84 11.60 14.33
CA GLN A 205 -18.66 11.68 13.12
C GLN A 205 -18.12 10.77 12.02
N THR A 206 -19.00 10.06 11.34
CA THR A 206 -18.69 9.22 10.18
C THR A 206 -19.29 9.83 8.92
N TRP A 207 -18.65 9.57 7.79
CA TRP A 207 -19.15 10.03 6.49
C TRP A 207 -20.28 9.13 5.99
N PRO A 208 -21.30 9.71 5.30
CA PRO A 208 -22.30 8.93 4.59
C PRO A 208 -21.65 7.99 3.56
N VAL A 209 -22.02 6.71 3.58
CA VAL A 209 -21.49 5.70 2.66
C VAL A 209 -22.61 5.12 1.80
N ARG A 210 -22.42 5.21 0.48
CA ARG A 210 -23.19 4.46 -0.52
C ARG A 210 -22.35 3.28 -1.01
N THR A 211 -22.88 2.08 -0.86
CA THR A 211 -22.26 0.84 -1.32
C THR A 211 -22.84 0.44 -2.68
N VAL A 212 -21.98 0.02 -3.60
CA VAL A 212 -22.38 -0.45 -4.93
C VAL A 212 -21.63 -1.71 -5.29
N ARG A 213 -22.37 -2.77 -5.62
CA ARG A 213 -21.78 -3.99 -6.19
C ARG A 213 -21.59 -3.81 -7.69
N GLY A 214 -20.37 -4.00 -8.17
CA GLY A 214 -20.06 -3.93 -9.60
C GLY A 214 -18.59 -4.12 -9.91
N PRO A 215 -18.25 -4.28 -11.19
CA PRO A 215 -16.87 -4.30 -11.65
C PRO A 215 -16.29 -2.87 -11.62
N LEU A 216 -14.97 -2.78 -11.57
CA LEU A 216 -14.23 -1.51 -11.47
C LEU A 216 -14.60 -0.55 -12.60
N GLU A 217 -14.77 -1.04 -13.81
CA GLU A 217 -15.13 -0.28 -15.02
C GLU A 217 -16.51 0.41 -14.92
N SER A 218 -17.33 -0.02 -13.95
CA SER A 218 -18.62 0.63 -13.72
C SER A 218 -18.56 1.88 -12.83
N LEU A 219 -17.40 2.21 -12.24
CA LEU A 219 -17.29 3.27 -11.22
C LEU A 219 -17.76 4.61 -11.72
N ALA A 220 -17.32 5.06 -12.91
CA ALA A 220 -17.72 6.35 -13.49
C ALA A 220 -19.23 6.43 -13.70
N ARG A 221 -19.86 5.36 -14.20
CA ARG A 221 -21.31 5.28 -14.39
C ARG A 221 -22.07 5.33 -13.05
N GLN A 222 -21.55 4.65 -12.02
CA GLN A 222 -22.16 4.64 -10.70
C GLN A 222 -22.01 5.97 -9.96
N ALA A 223 -20.94 6.71 -10.23
CA ALA A 223 -20.70 8.03 -9.68
C ALA A 223 -21.51 9.13 -10.38
N ALA A 224 -21.90 8.96 -11.64
CA ALA A 224 -22.54 9.96 -12.46
C ALA A 224 -23.79 10.63 -11.80
N PRO A 225 -24.72 9.91 -11.13
CA PRO A 225 -25.86 10.54 -10.46
C PRO A 225 -25.44 11.46 -9.31
N LEU A 226 -24.39 11.10 -8.56
CA LEU A 226 -23.83 11.91 -7.48
C LEU A 226 -23.16 13.18 -8.05
N LEU A 227 -22.38 13.00 -9.11
CA LEU A 227 -21.64 14.12 -9.75
C LEU A 227 -22.54 15.08 -10.51
N SER A 228 -23.72 14.63 -10.97
CA SER A 228 -24.71 15.50 -11.68
C SER A 228 -25.54 16.39 -10.75
N GLY A 229 -25.33 16.33 -9.45
CA GLY A 229 -26.10 17.12 -8.47
C GLY A 229 -27.49 16.60 -8.16
N LYS A 230 -27.95 15.54 -8.80
CA LYS A 230 -29.27 14.94 -8.55
C LYS A 230 -29.41 14.35 -7.15
N GLU A 231 -28.28 13.99 -6.53
CA GLU A 231 -28.22 13.36 -5.20
C GLU A 231 -27.33 14.14 -4.21
N GLY A 232 -27.09 15.44 -4.46
CA GLY A 232 -26.47 16.34 -3.47
C GLY A 232 -25.00 16.70 -3.66
N ALA A 233 -24.21 15.96 -4.44
CA ALA A 233 -22.87 16.37 -4.83
C ALA A 233 -22.90 16.94 -6.25
N GLN A 234 -22.34 18.14 -6.46
CA GLN A 234 -22.19 18.70 -7.80
C GLN A 234 -20.72 18.75 -8.17
N GLY A 235 -20.37 18.29 -9.37
CA GLY A 235 -19.05 18.50 -9.91
C GLY A 235 -18.20 17.24 -10.04
N ARG A 236 -16.97 17.27 -9.53
CA ARG A 236 -15.98 16.20 -9.69
C ARG A 236 -15.74 15.45 -8.38
N PRO A 237 -15.21 14.22 -8.45
CA PRO A 237 -14.78 13.56 -7.24
C PRO A 237 -13.62 14.35 -6.61
N TRP A 238 -13.56 14.34 -5.30
CA TRP A 238 -12.43 14.88 -4.54
C TRP A 238 -11.21 13.96 -4.63
N LEU A 239 -11.44 12.67 -4.36
CA LEU A 239 -10.42 11.67 -4.31
C LEU A 239 -10.95 10.36 -4.87
N ILE A 240 -10.20 9.75 -5.76
CA ILE A 240 -10.45 8.41 -6.28
C ILE A 240 -9.39 7.48 -5.71
N THR A 241 -9.79 6.34 -5.19
CA THR A 241 -8.87 5.41 -4.53
C THR A 241 -9.04 3.97 -5.01
N ALA A 242 -7.93 3.23 -5.06
CA ALA A 242 -7.92 1.81 -5.33
C ALA A 242 -6.78 1.14 -4.55
N ALA A 243 -7.12 0.25 -3.61
CA ALA A 243 -6.13 -0.44 -2.80
C ALA A 243 -6.19 -1.95 -2.99
N ASN A 244 -5.03 -2.58 -3.29
CA ASN A 244 -4.87 -4.01 -3.57
C ASN A 244 -5.65 -4.51 -4.80
N VAL A 245 -6.03 -3.64 -5.71
CA VAL A 245 -6.86 -3.93 -6.89
C VAL A 245 -6.03 -4.47 -8.04
N LEU A 246 -4.83 -3.90 -8.30
CA LEU A 246 -3.99 -4.28 -9.43
C LEU A 246 -3.54 -5.75 -9.34
N ASN A 247 -3.31 -6.26 -8.15
CA ASN A 247 -2.99 -7.67 -7.92
C ASN A 247 -4.17 -8.63 -8.21
N GLU A 248 -5.39 -8.12 -8.27
CA GLU A 248 -6.60 -8.90 -8.51
C GLU A 248 -7.01 -8.93 -9.98
N LEU A 249 -6.44 -8.08 -10.81
CA LEU A 249 -6.65 -8.06 -12.25
C LEU A 249 -6.14 -9.38 -12.85
N ARG A 250 -7.04 -10.35 -13.04
CA ARG A 250 -6.70 -11.66 -13.60
C ARG A 250 -6.45 -11.58 -15.11
N PRO A 251 -5.48 -12.36 -15.65
CA PRO A 251 -5.45 -12.60 -17.09
C PRO A 251 -6.76 -13.29 -17.51
N GLU A 252 -7.39 -12.80 -18.58
CA GLU A 252 -8.47 -13.55 -19.22
C GLU A 252 -7.97 -14.96 -19.54
N ARG A 253 -8.78 -15.97 -19.22
CA ARG A 253 -8.46 -17.36 -19.57
C ARG A 253 -8.47 -17.48 -21.09
N LYS A 254 -7.31 -17.35 -21.73
CA LYS A 254 -7.16 -17.91 -23.09
C LYS A 254 -7.32 -19.42 -22.94
N SER A 255 -8.25 -19.96 -23.76
CA SER A 255 -8.57 -21.37 -23.85
C SER A 255 -7.33 -22.24 -23.91
N ALA A 256 -7.38 -23.36 -23.19
CA ALA A 256 -6.53 -24.54 -23.17
C ALA A 256 -5.25 -24.49 -24.03
N GLY A 257 -4.07 -24.45 -23.41
CA GLY A 257 -2.82 -24.87 -24.01
C GLY A 257 -1.58 -24.02 -23.75
N GLY A 258 -1.69 -22.80 -23.25
CA GLY A 258 -0.52 -21.93 -23.07
C GLY A 258 -0.07 -21.84 -21.59
N ARG A 259 1.19 -22.21 -21.32
CA ARG A 259 1.85 -21.95 -20.03
C ARG A 259 1.85 -20.43 -19.75
N ARG A 260 1.64 -20.04 -18.48
CA ARG A 260 1.44 -18.64 -18.07
C ARG A 260 2.78 -17.95 -17.91
N ALA A 261 2.98 -16.85 -18.61
CA ALA A 261 4.20 -16.04 -18.65
C ALA A 261 4.58 -15.32 -17.32
N TRP A 262 3.89 -15.56 -16.20
CA TRP A 262 4.10 -14.81 -14.94
C TRP A 262 4.84 -15.57 -13.85
N ASP A 263 4.92 -16.90 -14.00
CA ASP A 263 5.31 -17.80 -12.94
C ASP A 263 6.63 -18.53 -13.21
N GLU A 264 7.12 -18.41 -14.42
CA GLU A 264 8.46 -18.85 -14.77
C GLU A 264 9.37 -17.62 -14.69
N GLU A 265 10.32 -17.63 -13.75
CA GLU A 265 11.47 -16.78 -13.89
C GLU A 265 12.09 -17.14 -15.25
N PRO A 266 12.28 -16.20 -16.19
CA PRO A 266 12.99 -16.49 -17.40
C PRO A 266 14.44 -16.81 -17.04
N GLU A 267 14.79 -18.08 -16.93
CA GLU A 267 16.16 -18.53 -16.99
C GLU A 267 16.60 -18.27 -18.44
N GLY A 268 17.26 -17.13 -18.66
CA GLY A 268 17.73 -16.69 -19.96
C GLY A 268 16.99 -15.44 -20.47
N GLY A 269 17.38 -14.28 -19.92
CA GLY A 269 16.79 -12.98 -20.31
C GLY A 269 17.30 -12.50 -21.66
N GLY A 270 16.48 -12.65 -22.68
CA GLY A 270 16.56 -11.83 -23.90
C GLY A 270 15.53 -10.71 -23.83
N GLU A 271 15.88 -9.51 -24.30
CA GLU A 271 14.99 -8.31 -24.32
C GLU A 271 13.60 -8.58 -24.94
N GLY A 272 13.50 -9.54 -25.86
CA GLY A 272 12.25 -9.96 -26.50
C GLY A 272 11.27 -10.69 -25.57
N ALA A 273 11.74 -11.48 -24.58
CA ALA A 273 10.87 -12.19 -23.66
C ALA A 273 10.27 -11.25 -22.60
N GLU A 274 11.04 -10.25 -22.16
CA GLU A 274 10.54 -9.21 -21.27
C GLU A 274 9.52 -8.30 -21.95
N ALA A 275 9.70 -7.94 -23.22
CA ALA A 275 8.75 -7.14 -23.99
C ALA A 275 7.42 -7.89 -24.21
N ALA A 276 7.48 -9.21 -24.52
CA ALA A 276 6.29 -10.03 -24.68
C ALA A 276 5.49 -10.23 -23.37
N ALA A 277 6.16 -10.23 -22.21
CA ALA A 277 5.51 -10.32 -20.90
C ALA A 277 4.89 -8.98 -20.46
N ARG A 278 5.40 -7.84 -20.93
CA ARG A 278 4.92 -6.48 -20.61
C ARG A 278 3.59 -6.13 -21.28
N GLY A 279 3.32 -6.63 -22.49
CA GLY A 279 2.11 -6.32 -23.25
C GLY A 279 0.81 -6.57 -22.48
N PRO A 280 0.55 -7.79 -21.96
CA PRO A 280 -0.69 -8.09 -21.26
C PRO A 280 -0.86 -7.37 -19.91
N LEU A 281 0.22 -6.94 -19.27
CA LEU A 281 0.15 -6.12 -18.05
C LEU A 281 -0.26 -4.70 -18.41
N ASN A 282 0.38 -4.10 -19.42
CA ASN A 282 0.07 -2.75 -19.87
C ASN A 282 -1.39 -2.62 -20.28
N GLU A 283 -1.90 -3.51 -21.14
CA GLU A 283 -3.30 -3.51 -21.58
C GLU A 283 -4.30 -3.52 -20.40
N ARG A 284 -3.93 -4.16 -19.29
CA ARG A 284 -4.79 -4.18 -18.09
C ARG A 284 -4.70 -2.89 -17.29
N LEU A 285 -3.51 -2.35 -17.16
CA LEU A 285 -3.27 -1.10 -16.46
C LEU A 285 -3.88 0.07 -17.24
N GLU A 286 -3.82 0.05 -18.57
CA GLU A 286 -4.51 0.99 -19.44
C GLU A 286 -6.03 0.93 -19.22
N ARG A 287 -6.64 -0.26 -19.24
CA ARG A 287 -8.07 -0.42 -18.94
C ARG A 287 -8.45 0.12 -17.55
N VAL A 288 -7.56 0.01 -16.56
CA VAL A 288 -7.80 0.61 -15.24
C VAL A 288 -7.77 2.12 -15.31
N LEU A 289 -6.80 2.71 -16.01
CA LEU A 289 -6.74 4.16 -16.21
C LEU A 289 -7.93 4.67 -17.02
N ASP A 290 -8.33 3.97 -18.07
CA ASP A 290 -9.51 4.27 -18.88
C ASP A 290 -10.80 4.29 -18.06
N ALA A 291 -10.91 3.37 -17.09
CA ALA A 291 -12.08 3.34 -16.20
C ALA A 291 -12.17 4.59 -15.29
N PHE A 292 -11.05 5.23 -14.98
CA PHE A 292 -10.98 6.44 -14.16
C PHE A 292 -10.92 7.72 -15.00
N ALA A 293 -10.53 7.66 -16.26
CA ALA A 293 -10.37 8.83 -17.12
C ALA A 293 -11.61 9.76 -17.17
N PRO A 294 -12.87 9.26 -17.30
CA PRO A 294 -14.07 10.11 -17.29
C PRO A 294 -14.28 10.89 -16.00
N LEU A 295 -13.65 10.45 -14.90
CA LEU A 295 -13.73 11.08 -13.58
C LEU A 295 -12.64 12.15 -13.38
N LEU A 296 -11.55 12.05 -14.12
CA LEU A 296 -10.37 12.91 -14.01
C LEU A 296 -10.39 14.03 -15.06
N PHE A 297 -10.74 13.69 -16.32
CA PHE A 297 -10.67 14.60 -17.46
C PHE A 297 -12.06 15.17 -17.83
N ARG A 298 -12.08 16.31 -18.54
CA ARG A 298 -13.29 16.85 -19.18
C ARG A 298 -13.63 16.05 -20.45
N HIS A 299 -14.84 16.25 -20.99
CA HIS A 299 -15.25 15.60 -22.25
C HIS A 299 -14.37 15.94 -23.44
N ASP A 300 -13.67 17.07 -23.40
CA ASP A 300 -12.70 17.48 -24.43
C ASP A 300 -11.30 16.88 -24.23
N GLY A 301 -11.14 15.98 -23.25
CA GLY A 301 -9.86 15.34 -22.93
C GLY A 301 -8.89 16.23 -22.16
N THR A 302 -9.27 17.47 -21.85
CA THR A 302 -8.42 18.36 -21.04
C THR A 302 -8.59 18.06 -19.55
N MET A 303 -7.52 18.24 -18.77
CA MET A 303 -7.67 18.39 -17.32
C MET A 303 -8.46 19.67 -17.06
N PRO A 304 -9.30 19.71 -16.00
CA PRO A 304 -9.97 20.94 -15.65
C PRO A 304 -8.96 22.04 -15.43
N ASP A 305 -9.18 23.17 -16.11
CA ASP A 305 -8.48 24.38 -15.74
C ASP A 305 -8.73 24.63 -14.25
N ASN A 306 -7.69 25.03 -13.57
CA ASN A 306 -7.71 25.33 -12.16
C ASN A 306 -8.91 26.22 -11.84
N ALA A 307 -9.50 25.94 -10.70
CA ALA A 307 -10.66 26.67 -10.18
C ALA A 307 -10.45 28.19 -10.16
N PRO A 308 -11.52 28.98 -10.02
CA PRO A 308 -11.42 30.43 -9.90
C PRO A 308 -10.42 30.83 -8.83
N ALA A 309 -9.68 31.91 -9.10
CA ALA A 309 -8.59 32.43 -8.27
C ALA A 309 -8.82 32.22 -6.76
N GLY A 310 -8.11 31.26 -6.18
CA GLY A 310 -8.14 30.97 -4.75
C GLY A 310 -8.30 29.51 -4.32
N GLY A 311 -8.62 28.56 -5.21
CA GLY A 311 -8.83 27.17 -4.80
C GLY A 311 -8.67 26.21 -5.96
N SER A 312 -7.45 25.80 -6.23
CA SER A 312 -7.14 24.88 -7.31
C SER A 312 -6.93 23.46 -6.77
N ALA A 313 -8.01 22.71 -6.65
CA ALA A 313 -7.85 21.30 -6.34
C ALA A 313 -8.46 20.46 -7.47
N SER A 314 -7.62 19.87 -8.28
CA SER A 314 -8.01 18.82 -9.22
C SER A 314 -8.21 17.50 -8.47
N PRO A 315 -9.08 16.60 -8.97
CA PRO A 315 -9.24 15.27 -8.42
C PRO A 315 -7.88 14.55 -8.29
N ALA A 316 -7.65 13.90 -7.15
CA ALA A 316 -6.50 13.05 -6.96
C ALA A 316 -6.88 11.58 -7.13
N LEU A 317 -5.96 10.78 -7.69
CA LEU A 317 -6.12 9.33 -7.89
C LEU A 317 -5.03 8.60 -7.11
N LEU A 318 -5.43 7.80 -6.12
CA LEU A 318 -4.51 7.07 -5.26
C LEU A 318 -4.62 5.56 -5.49
N PHE A 319 -3.51 4.96 -5.91
CA PHE A 319 -3.30 3.52 -5.89
C PHE A 319 -2.41 3.11 -4.71
N VAL A 320 -2.76 2.03 -4.06
CA VAL A 320 -1.92 1.44 -3.01
C VAL A 320 -1.89 -0.08 -3.16
N GLU A 321 -0.72 -0.61 -3.49
CA GLU A 321 -0.51 -2.04 -3.64
C GLU A 321 0.40 -2.60 -2.53
N PRO A 322 0.39 -3.91 -2.27
CA PRO A 322 1.37 -4.53 -1.40
C PRO A 322 2.79 -4.26 -1.91
N GLY A 323 3.75 -4.05 -1.01
CA GLY A 323 5.16 -3.82 -1.35
C GLY A 323 5.89 -5.05 -1.90
N THR A 324 5.16 -5.97 -2.52
CA THR A 324 5.70 -7.14 -3.23
C THR A 324 6.29 -6.74 -4.58
N ARG A 325 7.13 -7.61 -5.16
CA ARG A 325 7.69 -7.38 -6.49
C ARG A 325 6.60 -7.15 -7.54
N LEU A 326 5.54 -7.95 -7.50
CA LEU A 326 4.42 -7.82 -8.44
C LEU A 326 3.67 -6.49 -8.26
N GLY A 327 3.31 -6.13 -7.01
CA GLY A 327 2.61 -4.87 -6.73
C GLY A 327 3.46 -3.66 -7.09
N GLY A 328 4.75 -3.64 -6.71
CA GLY A 328 5.64 -2.54 -7.04
C GLY A 328 5.91 -2.40 -8.54
N ALA A 329 6.06 -3.52 -9.27
CA ALA A 329 6.21 -3.49 -10.72
C ALA A 329 4.96 -2.95 -11.42
N ALA A 330 3.75 -3.36 -10.97
CA ALA A 330 2.50 -2.86 -11.50
C ALA A 330 2.35 -1.34 -11.28
N VAL A 331 2.67 -0.87 -10.07
CA VAL A 331 2.61 0.56 -9.71
C VAL A 331 3.61 1.39 -10.53
N MET A 332 4.85 0.90 -10.71
CA MET A 332 5.84 1.60 -11.54
C MET A 332 5.36 1.72 -12.99
N ARG A 333 4.77 0.67 -13.54
CA ARG A 333 4.29 0.70 -14.91
C ARG A 333 3.03 1.56 -15.07
N LEU A 334 2.10 1.46 -14.11
CA LEU A 334 0.92 2.33 -14.06
C LEU A 334 1.31 3.82 -14.03
N ARG A 335 2.38 4.15 -13.27
CA ARG A 335 2.91 5.50 -13.24
C ARG A 335 3.33 6.01 -14.63
N GLU A 336 4.09 5.22 -15.39
CA GLU A 336 4.52 5.65 -16.73
C GLU A 336 3.32 5.87 -17.66
N LEU A 337 2.38 4.91 -17.69
CA LEU A 337 1.15 5.05 -18.47
C LEU A 337 0.31 6.28 -18.08
N ALA A 338 0.22 6.55 -16.78
CA ALA A 338 -0.50 7.73 -16.29
C ALA A 338 0.17 9.05 -16.70
N LEU A 339 1.52 9.10 -16.68
CA LEU A 339 2.26 10.28 -17.13
C LEU A 339 2.13 10.47 -18.66
N GLU A 340 2.18 9.38 -19.44
CA GLU A 340 1.91 9.40 -20.89
C GLU A 340 0.49 9.92 -21.16
N GLY A 341 -0.48 9.63 -20.28
CA GLY A 341 -1.85 10.13 -20.30
C GLY A 341 -2.05 11.54 -19.75
N GLY A 342 -0.98 12.30 -19.44
CA GLY A 342 -1.05 13.69 -19.00
C GLY A 342 -1.27 13.93 -17.50
N LEU A 343 -1.23 12.86 -16.66
CA LEU A 343 -1.25 12.99 -15.21
C LEU A 343 0.17 13.26 -14.67
N ALA A 344 0.26 13.83 -13.47
CA ALA A 344 1.50 13.99 -12.73
C ALA A 344 1.58 13.01 -11.56
N ALA A 345 2.80 12.55 -11.24
CA ALA A 345 3.07 11.79 -10.03
C ALA A 345 3.28 12.76 -8.85
N LEU A 346 2.28 12.89 -7.97
CA LEU A 346 2.31 13.82 -6.84
C LEU A 346 3.05 13.25 -5.62
N ALA A 347 2.93 11.93 -5.39
CA ALA A 347 3.62 11.20 -4.33
C ALA A 347 3.61 9.68 -4.63
N PRO A 348 4.55 8.93 -4.09
CA PRO A 348 5.74 9.30 -3.33
C PRO A 348 6.91 9.77 -4.20
N CYS A 349 6.71 9.75 -5.53
CA CYS A 349 7.75 10.15 -6.48
C CYS A 349 8.15 11.61 -6.25
N PRO A 350 9.44 11.94 -6.16
CA PRO A 350 9.89 13.31 -6.04
C PRO A 350 9.94 14.05 -7.39
N HIS A 351 9.50 13.42 -8.48
CA HIS A 351 9.53 13.96 -9.85
C HIS A 351 8.52 13.24 -10.75
N SER A 352 8.17 13.87 -11.85
CA SER A 352 7.37 13.29 -12.94
C SER A 352 8.19 12.86 -14.17
N GLY A 353 9.52 12.86 -14.11
CA GLY A 353 10.39 12.29 -15.15
C GLY A 353 10.37 10.77 -15.16
N ALA A 354 11.08 10.13 -16.10
CA ALA A 354 11.17 8.68 -16.27
C ALA A 354 11.59 7.95 -14.96
N CYS A 355 10.96 6.81 -14.67
CA CYS A 355 11.27 6.06 -13.48
C CYS A 355 12.66 5.38 -13.57
N PRO A 356 13.63 5.72 -12.72
CA PRO A 356 14.98 5.17 -12.80
C PRO A 356 15.03 3.66 -12.53
N LEU A 357 14.07 3.11 -11.81
CA LEU A 357 14.00 1.68 -11.55
C LEU A 357 13.50 0.89 -12.77
N LEU A 358 12.61 1.47 -13.59
CA LEU A 358 12.20 0.88 -14.88
C LEU A 358 13.28 0.99 -15.95
N ALA A 359 14.09 2.04 -15.90
CA ALA A 359 15.22 2.21 -16.82
C ALA A 359 16.42 1.28 -16.55
N GLY A 360 16.24 0.27 -15.69
CA GLY A 360 17.27 -0.71 -15.34
C GLY A 360 18.31 -0.21 -14.35
N GLN A 361 18.18 0.99 -13.84
CA GLN A 361 19.02 1.49 -12.75
C GLN A 361 18.59 0.78 -11.44
N GLY A 362 19.52 0.05 -10.81
CA GLY A 362 19.24 -0.68 -9.57
C GLY A 362 18.97 -2.18 -9.73
N GLY A 363 19.12 -2.75 -10.93
CA GLY A 363 19.00 -4.17 -11.19
C GLY A 363 17.55 -4.69 -11.07
N ARG A 364 17.34 -5.81 -10.34
CA ARG A 364 16.01 -6.43 -10.16
C ARG A 364 15.18 -5.76 -9.04
N THR A 365 15.34 -4.47 -8.80
CA THR A 365 14.61 -3.74 -7.76
C THR A 365 13.25 -3.25 -8.25
N TRP A 366 12.31 -3.10 -7.32
CA TRP A 366 11.00 -2.51 -7.58
C TRP A 366 10.69 -1.42 -6.56
N CYS A 367 9.83 -0.48 -6.93
CA CYS A 367 9.44 0.60 -6.03
C CYS A 367 8.53 0.07 -4.92
N HIS A 368 8.99 0.16 -3.69
CA HIS A 368 8.22 -0.11 -2.49
C HIS A 368 8.87 0.55 -1.29
N PHE A 369 8.09 0.72 -0.23
CA PHE A 369 8.55 1.32 1.02
C PHE A 369 8.24 0.40 2.18
N THR A 370 9.14 0.39 3.16
CA THR A 370 9.02 -0.46 4.35
C THR A 370 9.09 0.38 5.61
N PHE A 371 8.31 0.02 6.61
CA PHE A 371 8.32 0.65 7.93
C PHE A 371 8.00 -0.36 9.02
N ASP A 372 8.28 0.00 10.26
CA ASP A 372 8.08 -0.86 11.41
C ASP A 372 6.59 -1.11 11.73
N SER A 373 6.33 -2.18 12.47
CA SER A 373 5.00 -2.54 12.99
C SER A 373 4.78 -2.07 14.45
N GLY A 374 5.57 -1.12 14.94
CA GLY A 374 5.59 -0.72 16.36
C GLY A 374 4.28 -0.11 16.85
N ASP A 375 3.50 0.50 15.95
CA ASP A 375 2.18 1.07 16.26
C ASP A 375 1.04 0.02 16.26
N ALA A 376 1.34 -1.27 16.00
CA ALA A 376 0.31 -2.30 15.97
C ALA A 376 -0.20 -2.60 17.40
N PRO A 377 -1.53 -2.70 17.59
CA PRO A 377 -2.12 -3.06 18.88
C PRO A 377 -1.64 -4.44 19.36
N ASP A 378 -1.50 -4.61 20.67
CA ASP A 378 -1.05 -5.86 21.26
C ASP A 378 -1.93 -7.07 20.90
N TRP A 379 -3.24 -6.86 20.78
CA TRP A 379 -4.15 -7.93 20.39
C TRP A 379 -3.87 -8.44 18.97
N LEU A 380 -3.50 -7.55 18.03
CA LEU A 380 -3.18 -7.91 16.65
C LEU A 380 -1.82 -8.62 16.57
N LEU A 381 -0.84 -8.17 17.36
CA LEU A 381 0.47 -8.82 17.48
C LEU A 381 0.34 -10.24 18.06
N ARG A 382 -0.52 -10.43 19.07
CA ARG A 382 -0.81 -11.76 19.62
C ARG A 382 -1.42 -12.68 18.58
N LEU A 383 -2.48 -12.24 17.89
CA LEU A 383 -3.12 -13.02 16.82
C LEU A 383 -2.12 -13.37 15.71
N SER A 384 -1.23 -12.43 15.35
CA SER A 384 -0.18 -12.68 14.37
C SER A 384 0.78 -13.78 14.81
N THR A 385 1.14 -13.80 16.07
CA THR A 385 2.03 -14.82 16.65
C THR A 385 1.34 -16.19 16.68
N GLU A 386 0.09 -16.23 17.12
CA GLU A 386 -0.73 -17.45 17.17
C GLU A 386 -0.96 -18.05 15.77
N ALA A 387 -1.15 -17.21 14.77
CA ALA A 387 -1.29 -17.63 13.37
C ALA A 387 0.05 -17.99 12.68
N GLY A 388 1.20 -17.85 13.36
CA GLY A 388 2.52 -18.06 12.76
C GLY A 388 2.91 -17.01 11.71
N LEU A 389 2.29 -15.84 11.73
CA LEU A 389 2.45 -14.75 10.77
C LEU A 389 3.02 -13.48 11.42
N THR A 390 4.05 -13.65 12.26
CA THR A 390 4.69 -12.52 12.96
C THR A 390 5.20 -11.49 11.96
N LYS A 391 4.89 -10.22 12.18
CA LYS A 391 5.29 -9.10 11.34
C LYS A 391 6.21 -8.16 12.10
N ASN A 392 7.45 -8.03 11.63
CA ASN A 392 8.43 -7.06 12.14
C ASN A 392 8.44 -5.77 11.32
N GLY A 393 7.91 -5.83 10.11
CA GLY A 393 7.80 -4.71 9.19
C GLY A 393 6.60 -4.84 8.28
N LEU A 394 6.18 -3.70 7.76
CA LEU A 394 5.09 -3.54 6.82
C LEU A 394 5.63 -2.94 5.53
N SER A 395 5.02 -3.24 4.40
CA SER A 395 5.44 -2.69 3.11
C SER A 395 4.25 -2.30 2.25
N LEU A 396 4.43 -1.22 1.47
CA LEU A 396 3.48 -0.71 0.49
C LEU A 396 4.20 -0.21 -0.77
N ALA A 397 3.48 -0.23 -1.88
CA ALA A 397 3.82 0.46 -3.12
C ALA A 397 2.68 1.44 -3.45
N PRO A 398 2.72 2.69 -2.95
CA PRO A 398 1.70 3.70 -3.20
C PRO A 398 2.04 4.54 -4.45
N LEU A 399 1.00 5.12 -5.06
CA LEU A 399 1.12 6.11 -6.13
C LEU A 399 -0.07 7.07 -6.07
N LEU A 400 0.20 8.33 -5.80
CA LEU A 400 -0.77 9.43 -5.89
C LEU A 400 -0.53 10.18 -7.20
N LEU A 401 -1.56 10.29 -8.00
CA LEU A 401 -1.60 10.97 -9.28
C LEU A 401 -2.58 12.15 -9.22
N GLY A 402 -2.36 13.14 -10.07
CA GLY A 402 -3.26 14.30 -10.20
C GLY A 402 -2.87 15.19 -11.36
N ALA A 403 -3.41 16.39 -11.42
CA ALA A 403 -2.97 17.38 -12.40
C ALA A 403 -1.52 17.81 -12.14
N MET A 404 -0.83 18.24 -13.19
CA MET A 404 0.48 18.85 -13.06
C MET A 404 0.36 20.15 -12.26
N PRO A 405 1.14 20.34 -11.19
CA PRO A 405 1.19 21.62 -10.50
C PRO A 405 1.66 22.73 -11.46
N GLU A 406 1.00 23.89 -11.45
CA GLU A 406 1.36 25.04 -12.31
C GLU A 406 2.79 25.54 -12.04
N ASP A 407 3.23 25.46 -10.78
CA ASP A 407 4.55 25.91 -10.33
C ASP A 407 5.60 24.78 -10.36
N ALA A 408 5.39 23.70 -11.11
CA ALA A 408 6.42 22.67 -11.24
C ALA A 408 7.66 23.29 -11.89
N PRO A 409 8.81 23.41 -11.16
CA PRO A 409 10.00 24.05 -11.73
C PRO A 409 10.44 23.26 -12.96
N ALA A 410 10.51 23.93 -14.10
CA ALA A 410 11.13 23.38 -15.29
C ALA A 410 12.56 22.96 -14.91
N ALA A 411 12.95 21.74 -15.25
CA ALA A 411 14.26 21.20 -14.97
C ALA A 411 15.33 22.16 -15.54
N ALA A 412 15.93 22.97 -14.67
CA ALA A 412 16.99 23.91 -15.04
C ALA A 412 18.26 23.10 -15.27
N ALA A 413 18.64 22.92 -16.52
CA ALA A 413 19.89 22.29 -16.88
C ALA A 413 21.07 23.22 -16.51
N GLY A 414 21.98 22.75 -15.65
CA GLY A 414 23.33 23.29 -15.56
C GLY A 414 23.75 24.06 -14.31
N ARG A 415 22.96 24.11 -13.24
CA ARG A 415 23.40 24.60 -11.92
C ARG A 415 23.53 23.47 -10.93
N GLU A 416 24.36 23.63 -9.88
CA GLU A 416 24.42 22.73 -8.72
C GLU A 416 23.05 22.74 -8.04
N GLU A 417 22.19 21.80 -8.43
CA GLU A 417 20.77 21.84 -8.13
C GLU A 417 20.49 21.02 -6.85
N THR A 418 19.76 21.62 -5.94
CA THR A 418 19.21 20.89 -4.81
C THR A 418 17.98 20.10 -5.29
N LEU A 419 18.08 18.79 -5.33
CA LEU A 419 17.03 17.89 -5.77
C LEU A 419 16.27 17.29 -4.60
N ALA A 420 14.99 17.02 -4.77
CA ALA A 420 14.26 16.17 -3.85
C ALA A 420 14.69 14.71 -4.06
N ALA A 421 15.06 14.03 -2.97
CA ALA A 421 15.40 12.61 -2.96
C ALA A 421 14.42 11.83 -2.07
N ARG A 422 13.89 10.73 -2.59
CA ARG A 422 13.02 9.80 -1.87
C ARG A 422 13.77 8.51 -1.55
N VAL A 423 13.96 8.22 -0.28
CA VAL A 423 14.66 7.01 0.20
C VAL A 423 13.83 5.76 -0.11
N LEU A 424 14.43 4.79 -0.80
CA LEU A 424 13.75 3.58 -1.28
C LEU A 424 14.05 2.34 -0.43
N SER A 425 15.31 2.17 0.00
CA SER A 425 15.79 0.90 0.56
C SER A 425 15.93 0.90 2.08
N ALA A 426 16.07 -0.30 2.66
CA ALA A 426 16.70 -0.47 3.96
C ALA A 426 18.20 -0.08 3.90
N PRO A 427 18.86 0.20 5.04
CA PRO A 427 20.28 0.52 5.06
C PRO A 427 21.13 -0.74 4.81
N PHE A 428 22.16 -0.62 3.97
CA PHE A 428 23.09 -1.72 3.64
C PHE A 428 24.53 -1.23 3.56
N ALA A 429 25.49 -2.17 3.74
CA ALA A 429 26.92 -1.85 3.62
C ALA A 429 27.33 -1.83 2.14
N VAL A 430 28.17 -0.85 1.78
CA VAL A 430 28.75 -0.74 0.44
C VAL A 430 30.26 -0.62 0.60
N SER A 431 31.01 -1.42 -0.16
CA SER A 431 32.48 -1.35 -0.14
C SER A 431 32.99 0.02 -0.56
N GLY A 432 33.88 0.59 0.23
CA GLY A 432 34.47 1.93 -0.03
C GLY A 432 33.62 3.10 0.42
N LEU A 433 32.46 2.87 1.04
CA LEU A 433 31.68 3.92 1.71
C LEU A 433 31.76 3.75 3.24
N THR A 434 31.64 4.88 3.95
CA THR A 434 31.54 4.89 5.42
C THR A 434 30.12 4.71 5.87
N GLY A 435 29.89 3.99 6.99
CA GLY A 435 28.57 3.71 7.51
C GLY A 435 27.72 2.83 6.57
N ARG A 436 26.41 2.94 6.70
CA ARG A 436 25.46 2.20 5.83
C ARG A 436 24.79 3.16 4.86
N ALA A 437 24.69 2.71 3.62
CA ALA A 437 24.10 3.49 2.55
C ALA A 437 22.61 3.12 2.32
N ARG A 438 21.88 4.01 1.67
CA ARG A 438 20.51 3.76 1.17
C ARG A 438 20.36 4.24 -0.27
N TYR A 439 19.59 3.52 -1.06
CA TYR A 439 19.15 4.06 -2.35
C TYR A 439 18.08 5.12 -2.17
N ALA A 440 18.13 6.13 -3.04
CA ALA A 440 17.11 7.16 -3.14
C ALA A 440 16.79 7.47 -4.61
N CYS A 441 15.54 7.77 -4.90
CA CYS A 441 15.06 8.21 -6.21
C CYS A 441 15.13 9.73 -6.29
N THR A 442 15.65 10.27 -7.41
CA THR A 442 15.72 11.71 -7.71
C THR A 442 15.30 11.96 -9.16
N ALA A 443 15.02 13.20 -9.52
CA ALA A 443 14.72 13.62 -10.89
C ALA A 443 15.86 13.29 -11.89
N GLN A 444 17.11 13.17 -11.40
CA GLN A 444 18.28 12.84 -12.21
C GLN A 444 18.68 11.35 -12.15
N GLY A 445 17.80 10.49 -11.63
CA GLY A 445 18.02 9.06 -11.54
C GLY A 445 18.25 8.54 -10.12
N LEU A 446 18.81 7.34 -10.02
CA LEU A 446 19.05 6.68 -8.74
C LEU A 446 20.30 7.27 -8.06
N ALA A 447 20.15 7.61 -6.78
CA ALA A 447 21.21 8.06 -5.90
C ALA A 447 21.50 7.01 -4.82
N LEU A 448 22.74 6.99 -4.31
CA LEU A 448 23.20 6.19 -3.19
C LEU A 448 23.68 7.15 -2.09
N LEU A 449 22.90 7.24 -1.02
CA LEU A 449 23.17 8.13 0.11
C LEU A 449 24.09 7.42 1.11
N GLU A 450 25.28 7.97 1.36
CA GLU A 450 26.25 7.47 2.34
C GLU A 450 25.85 7.90 3.76
N ASN A 451 26.19 7.12 4.80
CA ASN A 451 25.84 7.40 6.21
C ASN A 451 24.34 7.68 6.43
N ALA A 452 23.49 6.87 5.81
CA ALA A 452 22.05 7.09 5.76
C ALA A 452 21.25 6.19 6.73
N GLU A 453 21.87 5.67 7.80
CA GLU A 453 21.24 4.77 8.77
C GLU A 453 20.02 5.38 9.44
N ALA A 454 20.13 6.66 9.78
CA ALA A 454 19.09 7.41 10.50
C ALA A 454 17.87 7.75 9.63
N LEU A 455 18.01 7.67 8.31
CA LEU A 455 16.88 7.87 7.39
C LEU A 455 15.98 6.64 7.38
N ALA A 456 14.69 6.83 7.17
CA ALA A 456 13.73 5.75 6.98
C ALA A 456 13.38 5.54 5.49
N SER A 457 12.94 4.34 5.13
CA SER A 457 12.36 4.10 3.80
C SER A 457 11.11 4.97 3.62
N GLY A 458 11.04 5.71 2.53
CA GLY A 458 10.01 6.70 2.26
C GLY A 458 10.32 8.11 2.75
N ASP A 459 11.42 8.35 3.46
CA ASP A 459 11.84 9.71 3.81
C ASP A 459 12.15 10.52 2.54
N GLN A 460 11.72 11.77 2.50
CA GLN A 460 12.07 12.74 1.47
C GLN A 460 12.91 13.85 2.06
N LEU A 461 14.01 14.16 1.37
CA LEU A 461 14.94 15.19 1.82
C LEU A 461 15.57 15.90 0.60
N PRO A 462 16.01 17.16 0.78
CA PRO A 462 16.81 17.83 -0.23
C PRO A 462 18.23 17.26 -0.26
N VAL A 463 18.74 17.01 -1.47
CA VAL A 463 20.13 16.56 -1.69
C VAL A 463 20.79 17.38 -2.78
N ARG A 464 22.08 17.62 -2.64
CA ARG A 464 22.91 18.17 -3.73
C ARG A 464 23.53 17.02 -4.48
N LEU A 465 23.34 17.00 -5.79
CA LEU A 465 23.85 15.95 -6.68
C LEU A 465 24.86 16.57 -7.66
N PRO A 466 26.17 16.56 -7.34
CA PRO A 466 27.18 17.09 -8.24
C PRO A 466 27.15 16.36 -9.59
N PRO A 467 27.39 17.05 -10.73
CA PRO A 467 27.42 16.44 -12.05
C PRO A 467 28.47 15.33 -12.19
N ASP A 468 29.58 15.47 -11.48
CA ASP A 468 30.73 14.57 -11.44
C ASP A 468 30.68 13.53 -10.29
N ALA A 469 29.56 13.44 -9.56
CA ALA A 469 29.39 12.48 -8.47
C ALA A 469 29.76 11.06 -8.92
N PRO A 470 30.60 10.34 -8.15
CA PRO A 470 31.01 9.00 -8.52
C PRO A 470 29.81 8.06 -8.60
N ARG A 471 29.91 7.05 -9.45
CA ARG A 471 28.83 6.05 -9.62
C ARG A 471 29.21 4.74 -8.97
N ASP A 472 28.29 4.16 -8.22
CA ASP A 472 28.39 2.80 -7.74
C ASP A 472 28.52 1.81 -8.91
N ALA A 473 29.50 0.94 -8.87
CA ALA A 473 29.83 0.05 -9.99
C ALA A 473 28.68 -0.93 -10.31
N LYS A 474 27.93 -1.37 -9.29
CA LYS A 474 26.87 -2.36 -9.43
C LYS A 474 25.54 -1.76 -9.87
N SER A 475 25.08 -0.71 -9.21
CA SER A 475 23.76 -0.10 -9.44
C SER A 475 23.80 1.07 -10.42
N ARG A 476 24.99 1.59 -10.73
CA ARG A 476 25.21 2.84 -11.50
C ARG A 476 24.59 4.08 -10.83
N ALA A 477 24.09 3.95 -9.60
CA ALA A 477 23.58 5.05 -8.81
C ALA A 477 24.70 6.07 -8.51
N ARG A 478 24.38 7.36 -8.52
CA ARG A 478 25.33 8.41 -8.13
C ARG A 478 25.51 8.40 -6.61
N VAL A 479 26.75 8.36 -6.15
CA VAL A 479 27.06 8.36 -4.72
C VAL A 479 27.03 9.79 -4.19
N ILE A 480 26.18 10.03 -3.21
CA ILE A 480 26.07 11.31 -2.51
C ILE A 480 26.63 11.12 -1.09
N ARG A 481 27.69 11.86 -0.79
CA ARG A 481 28.30 11.88 0.54
C ARG A 481 27.51 12.78 1.47
N GLY A 482 27.27 12.31 2.69
CA GLY A 482 26.61 13.11 3.71
C GLY A 482 27.43 14.34 4.10
N PRO A 483 26.81 15.42 4.57
CA PRO A 483 27.52 16.59 5.10
C PRO A 483 28.54 16.17 6.17
N GLY A 484 29.76 16.66 6.07
CA GLY A 484 30.85 16.34 7.00
C GLY A 484 31.68 15.09 6.66
N ALA A 485 31.40 14.36 5.56
CA ALA A 485 32.28 13.31 5.08
C ALA A 485 33.59 13.88 4.51
N PRO A 486 34.77 13.18 4.67
CA PRO A 486 36.00 13.61 4.05
C PRO A 486 35.82 13.72 2.53
N GLY A 487 36.03 14.94 1.97
CA GLY A 487 35.79 15.20 0.54
C GLY A 487 34.42 15.79 0.19
N SER A 488 33.53 16.06 1.16
CA SER A 488 32.37 16.93 0.93
C SER A 488 32.89 18.39 0.85
N ALA A 489 32.55 19.10 -0.23
CA ALA A 489 32.83 20.55 -0.30
C ALA A 489 32.16 21.22 0.92
N LYS A 490 32.89 22.11 1.57
CA LYS A 490 32.32 22.96 2.64
C LYS A 490 31.14 23.76 2.05
N PRO A 491 30.09 24.01 2.88
CA PRO A 491 28.93 24.78 2.46
C PRO A 491 29.25 26.17 1.96
#